data_b4803be6320e35b6b07a8370ec053469
#
_entry.id   b4803be6320e35b6b07a8370ec053469
#
_cell.length_a   1.000
_cell.length_b   1.000
_cell.length_c   1.000
_cell.angle_alpha   90.00
_cell.angle_beta   90.00
_cell.angle_gamma   90.00
#
_symmetry.space_group_name_H-M   'P 1'
#
loop_
_entity.id
_entity.type
_entity.pdbx_description
1 polymer ?
#
loop_
_entity_poly.entity_id
_entity_poly.type
_entity_poly.pdbx_seq_one_letter_code
_entity_poly.pdbx_strand_id
1 'polypeptide(L)'
;MKTLFLAVVMLLSLVPSGEKYLTLVNKSNPFPIESEKAVIGELAPIFHTRRDGREMQYMQKDAATALDALLAAADEAGYNITVTSAYRSREYQAKIFGIRREMYVSKGYGAEDAVRQTERYIAPPGYSEHHTGLAVDMHSMASAETSFSDTDEYRWLIAHAAEYGFILRYPKGKEDLTGYAFEPWHFRYVGSCASEIAQSGLTLEEYLAVRE
;
A
#
# COMPACT_ATOMS: atom_id res chain seq x y z
N MET A 1 -4.68 -27.86 14.07
CA MET A 1 -3.64 -27.01 14.64
C MET A 1 -2.22 -27.23 14.10
N LYS A 2 -1.72 -28.47 13.93
CA LYS A 2 -0.36 -28.72 13.40
C LYS A 2 -0.16 -28.34 11.92
N THR A 3 -1.21 -28.45 11.09
CA THR A 3 -1.12 -28.17 9.64
C THR A 3 -1.05 -26.67 9.34
N LEU A 4 -1.71 -25.84 10.14
CA LEU A 4 -1.69 -24.37 9.98
C LEU A 4 -0.31 -23.79 10.34
N PHE A 5 0.32 -24.31 11.39
CA PHE A 5 1.66 -23.87 11.83
C PHE A 5 2.76 -24.20 10.80
N LEU A 6 2.62 -25.35 10.10
CA LEU A 6 3.56 -25.76 9.06
C LEU A 6 3.41 -24.87 7.79
N ALA A 7 2.20 -24.47 7.44
CA ALA A 7 1.93 -23.58 6.31
C ALA A 7 2.51 -22.17 6.54
N VAL A 8 2.36 -21.62 7.75
CA VAL A 8 2.90 -20.30 8.13
C VAL A 8 4.45 -20.32 8.12
N VAL A 9 5.07 -21.37 8.66
CA VAL A 9 6.55 -21.53 8.63
C VAL A 9 7.07 -21.68 7.20
N MET A 10 6.34 -22.36 6.32
CA MET A 10 6.72 -22.54 4.92
C MET A 10 6.53 -21.24 4.12
N LEU A 11 5.52 -20.41 4.46
CA LEU A 11 5.29 -19.11 3.84
C LEU A 11 6.40 -18.08 4.19
N LEU A 12 6.82 -18.02 5.46
CA LEU A 12 7.91 -17.15 5.91
C LEU A 12 9.24 -17.42 5.19
N SER A 13 9.50 -18.67 4.78
CA SER A 13 10.69 -19.02 3.99
C SER A 13 10.62 -18.58 2.52
N LEU A 14 9.44 -18.17 2.02
CA LEU A 14 9.23 -17.70 0.65
C LEU A 14 9.25 -16.17 0.53
N VAL A 15 9.19 -15.44 1.65
CA VAL A 15 9.24 -13.96 1.62
C VAL A 15 10.70 -13.53 1.42
N PRO A 16 11.03 -12.84 0.30
CA PRO A 16 12.39 -12.40 0.03
C PRO A 16 12.93 -11.44 1.10
N SER A 17 14.27 -11.35 1.22
CA SER A 17 14.91 -10.38 2.12
C SER A 17 14.31 -8.99 1.95
N GLY A 18 13.83 -8.39 3.04
CA GLY A 18 13.08 -7.14 3.02
C GLY A 18 13.92 -5.90 2.67
N GLU A 19 15.23 -5.94 2.81
CA GLU A 19 16.08 -4.75 2.66
C GLU A 19 15.92 -4.04 1.31
N LYS A 20 15.82 -4.78 0.22
CA LYS A 20 15.60 -4.21 -1.12
C LYS A 20 14.25 -3.51 -1.30
N TYR A 21 13.28 -3.72 -0.37
CA TYR A 21 11.93 -3.14 -0.43
C TYR A 21 11.73 -1.97 0.54
N LEU A 22 12.78 -1.58 1.28
CA LEU A 22 12.71 -0.54 2.30
C LEU A 22 12.91 0.89 1.76
N THR A 23 12.91 1.09 0.45
CA THR A 23 13.00 2.44 -0.14
C THR A 23 11.91 3.34 0.42
N LEU A 24 12.31 4.40 1.13
CA LEU A 24 11.39 5.40 1.68
C LEU A 24 10.98 6.37 0.57
N VAL A 25 9.67 6.45 0.35
CA VAL A 25 9.06 7.46 -0.54
C VAL A 25 7.95 8.16 0.25
N ASN A 26 8.09 9.48 0.42
CA ASN A 26 7.12 10.31 1.12
C ASN A 26 7.29 11.78 0.67
N LYS A 27 6.66 12.73 1.35
CA LYS A 27 6.70 14.17 0.99
C LYS A 27 8.10 14.78 0.99
N SER A 28 9.06 14.19 1.70
CA SER A 28 10.46 14.65 1.78
C SER A 28 11.40 13.83 0.92
N ASN A 29 11.00 12.62 0.54
CA ASN A 29 11.81 11.65 -0.20
C ASN A 29 11.12 11.28 -1.51
N PRO A 30 11.37 12.01 -2.62
CA PRO A 30 10.79 11.68 -3.92
C PRO A 30 11.36 10.36 -4.46
N PHE A 31 10.54 9.61 -5.20
CA PHE A 31 10.99 8.45 -5.93
C PHE A 31 11.73 8.90 -7.20
N PRO A 32 13.01 8.53 -7.41
CA PRO A 32 13.79 8.97 -8.57
C PRO A 32 13.18 8.47 -9.88
N ILE A 33 13.20 9.31 -10.92
CA ILE A 33 12.62 8.98 -12.23
C ILE A 33 13.37 7.80 -12.91
N GLU A 34 14.65 7.67 -12.64
CA GLU A 34 15.47 6.57 -13.17
C GLU A 34 15.08 5.23 -12.53
N SER A 35 14.74 5.25 -11.23
CA SER A 35 14.28 4.05 -10.53
C SER A 35 12.91 3.59 -11.04
N GLU A 36 12.02 4.52 -11.43
CA GLU A 36 10.70 4.20 -11.98
C GLU A 36 10.82 3.40 -13.29
N LYS A 37 11.78 3.77 -14.16
CA LYS A 37 12.04 3.02 -15.41
C LYS A 37 12.46 1.57 -15.14
N ALA A 38 13.26 1.35 -14.11
CA ALA A 38 13.66 0.01 -13.70
C ALA A 38 12.46 -0.79 -13.15
N VAL A 39 11.62 -0.16 -12.32
CA VAL A 39 10.41 -0.78 -11.76
C VAL A 39 9.45 -1.25 -12.86
N ILE A 40 9.23 -0.44 -13.91
CA ILE A 40 8.34 -0.81 -15.02
C ILE A 40 8.75 -2.14 -15.66
N GLY A 41 10.06 -2.41 -15.78
CA GLY A 41 10.58 -3.67 -16.32
C GLY A 41 10.38 -4.90 -15.42
N GLU A 42 10.06 -4.68 -14.13
CA GLU A 42 9.88 -5.72 -13.12
C GLU A 42 8.42 -5.93 -12.69
N LEU A 43 7.49 -5.19 -13.30
CA LEU A 43 6.07 -5.28 -12.96
C LEU A 43 5.47 -6.62 -13.40
N ALA A 44 4.72 -7.25 -12.52
CA ALA A 44 3.95 -8.45 -12.75
C ALA A 44 2.46 -8.19 -12.44
N PRO A 45 1.54 -8.85 -13.15
CA PRO A 45 0.11 -8.71 -12.90
C PRO A 45 -0.27 -9.33 -11.56
N ILE A 46 -1.29 -8.74 -10.91
CA ILE A 46 -1.98 -9.29 -9.75
C ILE A 46 -3.19 -10.07 -10.28
N PHE A 47 -3.20 -11.39 -10.13
CA PHE A 47 -4.22 -12.24 -10.73
C PHE A 47 -5.53 -12.27 -9.95
N HIS A 48 -5.46 -12.10 -8.63
CA HIS A 48 -6.60 -12.24 -7.73
C HIS A 48 -7.64 -11.10 -7.83
N THR A 49 -7.30 -9.97 -8.45
CA THR A 49 -8.12 -8.75 -8.51
C THR A 49 -9.25 -8.77 -9.54
N ARG A 50 -9.39 -9.84 -10.33
CA ARG A 50 -10.24 -9.85 -11.54
C ARG A 50 -11.72 -10.15 -11.30
N ARG A 51 -12.20 -10.18 -10.06
CA ARG A 51 -13.57 -10.61 -9.74
C ARG A 51 -14.66 -9.63 -10.15
N ASP A 52 -14.34 -8.35 -10.32
CA ASP A 52 -15.31 -7.28 -10.56
C ASP A 52 -15.19 -6.58 -11.92
N GLY A 53 -14.40 -7.15 -12.84
CA GLY A 53 -14.20 -6.58 -14.18
C GLY A 53 -13.27 -5.35 -14.21
N ARG A 54 -12.59 -5.02 -13.13
CA ARG A 54 -11.60 -3.93 -13.10
C ARG A 54 -10.40 -4.22 -14.00
N GLU A 55 -9.70 -3.17 -14.40
CA GLU A 55 -8.44 -3.28 -15.14
C GLU A 55 -7.40 -4.03 -14.30
N MET A 56 -6.52 -4.77 -15.01
CA MET A 56 -5.41 -5.48 -14.41
C MET A 56 -4.51 -4.51 -13.64
N GLN A 57 -4.21 -4.83 -12.39
CA GLN A 57 -3.28 -4.10 -11.56
C GLN A 57 -1.91 -4.79 -11.56
N TYR A 58 -0.84 -4.02 -11.34
CA TYR A 58 0.53 -4.51 -11.41
C TYR A 58 1.32 -4.08 -10.18
N MET A 59 2.22 -4.95 -9.71
CA MET A 59 3.22 -4.66 -8.67
C MET A 59 4.57 -5.23 -9.09
N GLN A 60 5.65 -4.92 -8.36
CA GLN A 60 6.88 -5.68 -8.50
C GLN A 60 6.60 -7.16 -8.25
N LYS A 61 7.27 -8.04 -9.02
CA LYS A 61 6.96 -9.47 -9.10
C LYS A 61 6.79 -10.16 -7.73
N ASP A 62 7.72 -9.91 -6.79
CA ASP A 62 7.67 -10.56 -5.48
C ASP A 62 6.47 -10.04 -4.66
N ALA A 63 6.18 -8.74 -4.75
CA ALA A 63 5.03 -8.12 -4.09
C ALA A 63 3.71 -8.61 -4.70
N ALA A 64 3.62 -8.77 -6.04
CA ALA A 64 2.44 -9.31 -6.71
C ALA A 64 2.16 -10.75 -6.28
N THR A 65 3.21 -11.60 -6.23
CA THR A 65 3.09 -13.00 -5.78
C THR A 65 2.62 -13.08 -4.31
N ALA A 66 3.19 -12.25 -3.45
CA ALA A 66 2.83 -12.20 -2.04
C ALA A 66 1.38 -11.68 -1.84
N LEU A 67 0.96 -10.70 -2.65
CA LEU A 67 -0.40 -10.18 -2.61
C LEU A 67 -1.43 -11.21 -3.08
N ASP A 68 -1.15 -11.94 -4.16
CA ASP A 68 -2.03 -13.00 -4.64
C ASP A 68 -2.23 -14.09 -3.56
N ALA A 69 -1.16 -14.44 -2.82
CA ALA A 69 -1.24 -15.38 -1.70
C ALA A 69 -2.05 -14.83 -0.51
N LEU A 70 -1.86 -13.54 -0.16
CA LEU A 70 -2.64 -12.85 0.89
C LEU A 70 -4.13 -12.84 0.56
N LEU A 71 -4.49 -12.48 -0.68
CA LEU A 71 -5.88 -12.40 -1.11
C LEU A 71 -6.54 -13.80 -1.21
N ALA A 72 -5.78 -14.82 -1.63
CA ALA A 72 -6.26 -16.20 -1.62
C ALA A 72 -6.58 -16.67 -0.19
N ALA A 73 -5.71 -16.36 0.78
CA ALA A 73 -5.94 -16.69 2.19
C ALA A 73 -7.14 -15.92 2.78
N ALA A 74 -7.35 -14.65 2.38
CA ALA A 74 -8.53 -13.89 2.76
C ALA A 74 -9.82 -14.55 2.26
N ASP A 75 -9.84 -15.00 1.00
CA ASP A 75 -10.96 -15.71 0.41
C ASP A 75 -11.27 -17.04 1.11
N GLU A 76 -10.23 -17.82 1.42
CA GLU A 76 -10.38 -19.08 2.18
C GLU A 76 -10.96 -18.81 3.58
N ALA A 77 -10.64 -17.66 4.17
CA ALA A 77 -11.20 -17.22 5.45
C ALA A 77 -12.61 -16.58 5.33
N GLY A 78 -13.13 -16.42 4.11
CA GLY A 78 -14.47 -15.88 3.82
C GLY A 78 -14.51 -14.36 3.69
N TYR A 79 -13.38 -13.67 3.56
CA TYR A 79 -13.28 -12.22 3.40
C TYR A 79 -13.07 -11.84 1.93
N ASN A 80 -13.91 -10.93 1.44
CA ASN A 80 -13.82 -10.43 0.06
C ASN A 80 -13.08 -9.10 0.01
N ILE A 81 -11.80 -9.14 -0.36
CA ILE A 81 -10.94 -7.96 -0.46
C ILE A 81 -10.62 -7.69 -1.92
N THR A 82 -10.80 -6.45 -2.36
CA THR A 82 -10.57 -6.00 -3.73
C THR A 82 -9.37 -5.06 -3.80
N VAL A 83 -8.47 -5.26 -4.74
CA VAL A 83 -7.42 -4.29 -5.09
C VAL A 83 -8.01 -3.21 -5.99
N THR A 84 -7.86 -1.96 -5.59
CA THR A 84 -8.38 -0.81 -6.32
C THR A 84 -7.31 0.01 -7.01
N SER A 85 -6.07 -0.08 -6.54
CA SER A 85 -4.93 0.58 -7.15
C SER A 85 -3.64 -0.09 -6.69
N ALA A 86 -2.67 -0.25 -7.61
CA ALA A 86 -1.33 -0.74 -7.29
C ALA A 86 -0.28 0.18 -7.93
N TYR A 87 0.55 -0.28 -8.86
CA TYR A 87 1.49 0.62 -9.55
C TYR A 87 0.75 1.78 -10.23
N ARG A 88 1.28 2.99 -10.06
CA ARG A 88 0.81 4.22 -10.72
C ARG A 88 1.98 4.93 -11.40
N SER A 89 1.85 5.25 -12.68
CA SER A 89 2.81 6.14 -13.35
C SER A 89 2.69 7.58 -12.83
N ARG A 90 3.72 8.40 -13.05
CA ARG A 90 3.69 9.82 -12.68
C ARG A 90 2.57 10.57 -13.39
N GLU A 91 2.31 10.26 -14.66
CA GLU A 91 1.25 10.88 -15.45
C GLU A 91 -0.12 10.55 -14.86
N TYR A 92 -0.35 9.28 -14.47
CA TYR A 92 -1.59 8.90 -13.82
C TYR A 92 -1.74 9.55 -12.44
N GLN A 93 -0.66 9.61 -11.66
CA GLN A 93 -0.64 10.31 -10.36
C GLN A 93 -0.95 11.80 -10.52
N ALA A 94 -0.39 12.48 -11.54
CA ALA A 94 -0.70 13.87 -11.85
C ALA A 94 -2.18 14.08 -12.18
N LYS A 95 -2.77 13.14 -12.94
CA LYS A 95 -4.19 13.17 -13.29
C LYS A 95 -5.07 13.07 -12.04
N ILE A 96 -4.87 12.07 -11.17
CA ILE A 96 -5.70 11.89 -9.96
C ILE A 96 -5.50 13.01 -8.96
N PHE A 97 -4.28 13.54 -8.82
CA PHE A 97 -3.99 14.72 -8.00
C PHE A 97 -4.75 15.94 -8.50
N GLY A 98 -4.70 16.19 -9.81
CA GLY A 98 -5.43 17.30 -10.44
C GLY A 98 -6.94 17.19 -10.23
N ILE A 99 -7.53 16.02 -10.47
CA ILE A 99 -8.96 15.78 -10.24
C ILE A 99 -9.37 16.06 -8.79
N ARG A 100 -8.58 15.60 -7.82
CA ARG A 100 -8.88 15.81 -6.40
C ARG A 100 -8.75 17.31 -6.03
N ARG A 101 -7.72 17.98 -6.53
CA ARG A 101 -7.54 19.43 -6.32
C ARG A 101 -8.73 20.21 -6.87
N GLU A 102 -9.15 19.96 -8.11
CA GLU A 102 -10.31 20.63 -8.72
C GLU A 102 -11.61 20.37 -7.94
N MET A 103 -11.78 19.18 -7.37
CA MET A 103 -12.90 18.89 -6.47
C MET A 103 -12.90 19.82 -5.24
N TYR A 104 -11.74 20.10 -4.65
CA TYR A 104 -11.66 21.04 -3.52
C TYR A 104 -11.90 22.49 -3.97
N VAL A 105 -11.38 22.91 -5.13
CA VAL A 105 -11.68 24.23 -5.70
C VAL A 105 -13.19 24.38 -5.93
N SER A 106 -13.86 23.37 -6.48
CA SER A 106 -15.32 23.41 -6.70
C SER A 106 -16.13 23.45 -5.40
N LYS A 107 -15.54 23.04 -4.28
CA LYS A 107 -16.12 23.18 -2.92
C LYS A 107 -15.83 24.56 -2.27
N GLY A 108 -15.18 25.49 -2.99
CA GLY A 108 -14.90 26.84 -2.55
C GLY A 108 -13.57 27.02 -1.82
N TYR A 109 -12.67 26.04 -1.82
CA TYR A 109 -11.33 26.22 -1.29
C TYR A 109 -10.48 27.11 -2.21
N GLY A 110 -9.64 27.98 -1.63
CA GLY A 110 -8.62 28.68 -2.39
C GLY A 110 -7.59 27.72 -2.99
N ALA A 111 -6.87 28.16 -4.03
CA ALA A 111 -5.97 27.29 -4.80
C ALA A 111 -4.91 26.58 -3.92
N GLU A 112 -4.28 27.30 -2.99
CA GLU A 112 -3.29 26.72 -2.07
C GLU A 112 -3.92 25.77 -1.06
N ASP A 113 -5.11 26.10 -0.52
CA ASP A 113 -5.86 25.25 0.38
C ASP A 113 -6.31 23.96 -0.30
N ALA A 114 -6.76 24.03 -1.55
CA ALA A 114 -7.13 22.88 -2.34
C ALA A 114 -5.95 21.91 -2.54
N VAL A 115 -4.73 22.44 -2.78
CA VAL A 115 -3.51 21.65 -2.82
C VAL A 115 -3.25 20.99 -1.46
N ARG A 116 -3.24 21.76 -0.36
CA ARG A 116 -3.02 21.22 0.99
C ARG A 116 -4.02 20.11 1.37
N GLN A 117 -5.30 20.29 1.03
CA GLN A 117 -6.33 19.28 1.28
C GLN A 117 -6.12 18.02 0.42
N THR A 118 -5.66 18.19 -0.82
CA THR A 118 -5.34 17.06 -1.71
C THR A 118 -4.19 16.25 -1.15
N GLU A 119 -3.11 16.90 -0.75
CA GLU A 119 -1.88 16.28 -0.24
C GLU A 119 -2.05 15.49 1.06
N ARG A 120 -3.18 15.64 1.74
CA ARG A 120 -3.48 14.81 2.92
C ARG A 120 -3.67 13.34 2.58
N TYR A 121 -4.12 13.03 1.36
CA TYR A 121 -4.46 11.67 0.91
C TYR A 121 -3.81 11.30 -0.43
N ILE A 122 -3.45 12.26 -1.24
CA ILE A 122 -2.90 12.00 -2.57
C ILE A 122 -1.55 12.71 -2.71
N ALA A 123 -0.51 11.92 -2.83
CA ALA A 123 0.84 12.43 -3.03
C ALA A 123 0.97 13.22 -4.34
N PRO A 124 1.77 14.28 -4.39
CA PRO A 124 2.19 14.88 -5.65
C PRO A 124 2.91 13.87 -6.55
N PRO A 125 2.91 14.07 -7.88
CA PRO A 125 3.67 13.22 -8.79
C PRO A 125 5.15 13.17 -8.41
N GLY A 126 5.69 11.96 -8.31
CA GLY A 126 7.06 11.71 -7.87
C GLY A 126 7.20 11.45 -6.37
N TYR A 127 6.17 11.68 -5.55
CA TYR A 127 6.18 11.48 -4.10
C TYR A 127 5.24 10.36 -3.64
N SER A 128 4.67 9.61 -4.58
CA SER A 128 3.76 8.49 -4.29
C SER A 128 4.52 7.17 -4.17
N GLU A 129 4.25 6.40 -3.12
CA GLU A 129 4.77 5.03 -2.99
C GLU A 129 4.29 4.10 -4.11
N HIS A 130 3.17 4.39 -4.74
CA HIS A 130 2.68 3.60 -5.88
C HIS A 130 3.63 3.62 -7.09
N HIS A 131 4.52 4.62 -7.21
CA HIS A 131 5.56 4.63 -8.24
C HIS A 131 6.60 3.51 -8.05
N THR A 132 6.75 3.03 -6.82
CA THR A 132 7.68 1.93 -6.50
C THR A 132 7.18 0.56 -6.98
N GLY A 133 5.88 0.42 -7.30
CA GLY A 133 5.26 -0.89 -7.51
C GLY A 133 5.21 -1.77 -6.25
N LEU A 134 5.40 -1.18 -5.04
CA LEU A 134 5.36 -1.88 -3.75
C LEU A 134 4.15 -1.50 -2.90
N ALA A 135 3.39 -0.48 -3.29
CA ALA A 135 2.18 -0.05 -2.60
C ALA A 135 0.92 -0.56 -3.29
N VAL A 136 -0.10 -0.84 -2.50
CA VAL A 136 -1.40 -1.32 -2.95
C VAL A 136 -2.51 -0.74 -2.10
N ASP A 137 -3.57 -0.27 -2.76
CA ASP A 137 -4.84 0.11 -2.13
C ASP A 137 -5.82 -1.06 -2.24
N MET A 138 -6.28 -1.58 -1.11
CA MET A 138 -7.22 -2.71 -1.03
C MET A 138 -8.26 -2.52 0.06
N HIS A 139 -9.50 -2.88 -0.25
CA HIS A 139 -10.65 -2.77 0.67
C HIS A 139 -11.82 -3.63 0.19
N SER A 140 -12.87 -3.76 1.01
CA SER A 140 -14.12 -4.47 0.69
C SER A 140 -15.30 -3.54 0.32
N MET A 141 -15.05 -2.23 0.26
CA MET A 141 -16.08 -1.20 0.09
C MET A 141 -16.19 -0.73 -1.36
N ALA A 142 -17.22 0.07 -1.67
CA ALA A 142 -17.39 0.68 -2.98
C ALA A 142 -16.28 1.70 -3.34
N SER A 143 -15.70 2.34 -2.32
CA SER A 143 -14.60 3.30 -2.44
C SER A 143 -13.65 3.21 -1.25
N ALA A 144 -12.42 3.72 -1.40
CA ALA A 144 -11.46 3.84 -0.32
C ALA A 144 -11.90 4.93 0.67
N GLU A 145 -12.36 4.49 1.85
CA GLU A 145 -12.88 5.35 2.92
C GLU A 145 -12.37 4.90 4.28
N THR A 146 -12.26 5.84 5.22
CA THR A 146 -11.73 5.54 6.57
C THR A 146 -12.62 4.59 7.35
N SER A 147 -13.93 4.51 7.04
CA SER A 147 -14.87 3.53 7.58
C SER A 147 -14.52 2.07 7.24
N PHE A 148 -13.65 1.83 6.26
CA PHE A 148 -13.09 0.49 6.03
C PHE A 148 -12.43 -0.08 7.29
N SER A 149 -11.85 0.76 8.15
CA SER A 149 -11.27 0.33 9.43
C SER A 149 -12.27 -0.29 10.43
N ASP A 150 -13.57 -0.12 10.19
CA ASP A 150 -14.61 -0.68 11.05
C ASP A 150 -15.08 -2.08 10.61
N THR A 151 -14.59 -2.57 9.45
CA THR A 151 -14.96 -3.86 8.85
C THR A 151 -14.15 -5.04 9.40
N ASP A 152 -14.70 -6.25 9.25
CA ASP A 152 -14.01 -7.48 9.63
C ASP A 152 -12.86 -7.80 8.66
N GLU A 153 -12.97 -7.42 7.39
CA GLU A 153 -11.91 -7.54 6.38
C GLU A 153 -10.67 -6.72 6.76
N TYR A 154 -10.86 -5.49 7.26
CA TYR A 154 -9.74 -4.69 7.75
C TYR A 154 -9.07 -5.35 8.96
N ARG A 155 -9.86 -5.82 9.94
CA ARG A 155 -9.32 -6.53 11.12
C ARG A 155 -8.51 -7.75 10.73
N TRP A 156 -9.01 -8.50 9.74
CA TRP A 156 -8.30 -9.65 9.20
C TRP A 156 -6.99 -9.23 8.50
N LEU A 157 -7.01 -8.20 7.66
CA LEU A 157 -5.81 -7.66 7.00
C LEU A 157 -4.75 -7.22 8.01
N ILE A 158 -5.13 -6.47 9.06
CA ILE A 158 -4.18 -6.05 10.11
C ILE A 158 -3.56 -7.24 10.83
N ALA A 159 -4.32 -8.31 11.04
CA ALA A 159 -3.83 -9.50 11.70
C ALA A 159 -2.88 -10.34 10.83
N HIS A 160 -3.04 -10.33 9.50
CA HIS A 160 -2.37 -11.29 8.62
C HIS A 160 -1.45 -10.67 7.57
N ALA A 161 -1.60 -9.41 7.17
CA ALA A 161 -0.85 -8.81 6.07
C ALA A 161 0.69 -8.93 6.27
N ALA A 162 1.17 -8.84 7.51
CA ALA A 162 2.59 -8.93 7.82
C ALA A 162 3.18 -10.33 7.54
N GLU A 163 2.38 -11.39 7.61
CA GLU A 163 2.78 -12.76 7.27
C GLU A 163 3.13 -12.89 5.78
N TYR A 164 2.57 -12.00 4.94
CA TYR A 164 2.77 -11.92 3.49
C TYR A 164 3.69 -10.76 3.08
N GLY A 165 4.36 -10.11 4.04
CA GLY A 165 5.31 -9.05 3.75
C GLY A 165 4.71 -7.64 3.59
N PHE A 166 3.46 -7.42 3.98
CA PHE A 166 2.78 -6.12 3.89
C PHE A 166 2.59 -5.48 5.26
N ILE A 167 2.70 -4.15 5.30
CA ILE A 167 2.39 -3.33 6.49
C ILE A 167 1.29 -2.32 6.16
N LEU A 168 0.48 -1.94 7.15
CA LEU A 168 -0.36 -0.75 7.07
C LEU A 168 0.56 0.47 7.06
N ARG A 169 0.56 1.22 5.96
CA ARG A 169 1.58 2.26 5.74
C ARG A 169 1.31 3.57 6.47
N TYR A 170 0.04 3.97 6.56
CA TYR A 170 -0.38 5.23 7.16
C TYR A 170 -1.35 4.99 8.32
N PRO A 171 -0.84 4.52 9.49
CA PRO A 171 -1.66 4.20 10.63
C PRO A 171 -2.19 5.45 11.33
N LYS A 172 -3.32 5.32 12.03
CA LYS A 172 -3.97 6.40 12.77
C LYS A 172 -3.07 6.91 13.91
N GLY A 173 -2.95 8.22 14.03
CA GLY A 173 -2.14 8.87 15.06
C GLY A 173 -0.64 8.98 14.72
N LYS A 174 -0.26 8.67 13.48
CA LYS A 174 1.12 8.80 12.96
C LYS A 174 1.23 9.80 11.80
N GLU A 175 0.22 10.65 11.62
CA GLU A 175 0.12 11.58 10.51
C GLU A 175 1.29 12.57 10.45
N ASP A 176 1.78 13.01 11.61
CA ASP A 176 2.92 13.94 11.72
C ASP A 176 4.26 13.29 11.29
N LEU A 177 4.36 11.96 11.37
CA LEU A 177 5.55 11.20 10.97
C LEU A 177 5.51 10.82 9.49
N THR A 178 4.37 10.32 9.03
CA THR A 178 4.20 9.85 7.65
C THR A 178 3.91 10.98 6.66
N GLY A 179 3.35 12.11 7.15
CA GLY A 179 2.88 13.24 6.35
C GLY A 179 1.52 13.02 5.68
N TYR A 180 0.89 11.85 5.87
CA TYR A 180 -0.41 11.48 5.28
C TYR A 180 -1.44 11.22 6.36
N ALA A 181 -2.71 11.46 6.04
CA ALA A 181 -3.83 11.08 6.90
C ALA A 181 -3.92 9.55 7.04
N PHE A 182 -4.68 9.08 8.02
CA PHE A 182 -4.96 7.66 8.18
C PHE A 182 -5.61 7.07 6.92
N GLU A 183 -4.99 6.03 6.35
CA GLU A 183 -5.46 5.34 5.15
C GLU A 183 -5.55 3.83 5.41
N PRO A 184 -6.68 3.30 5.90
CA PRO A 184 -6.84 1.89 6.22
C PRO A 184 -6.74 0.96 5.00
N TRP A 185 -6.84 1.48 3.80
CA TRP A 185 -6.74 0.75 2.52
C TRP A 185 -5.32 0.63 2.00
N HIS A 186 -4.38 1.50 2.44
CA HIS A 186 -3.05 1.62 1.84
C HIS A 186 -2.03 0.73 2.56
N PHE A 187 -1.60 -0.32 1.86
CA PHE A 187 -0.60 -1.27 2.35
C PHE A 187 0.69 -1.17 1.53
N ARG A 188 1.82 -1.37 2.23
CA ARG A 188 3.15 -1.34 1.64
C ARG A 188 3.84 -2.67 1.80
N TYR A 189 4.35 -3.22 0.68
CA TYR A 189 5.22 -4.40 0.71
C TYR A 189 6.64 -4.01 1.17
N VAL A 190 7.13 -4.70 2.19
CA VAL A 190 8.46 -4.53 2.80
C VAL A 190 9.18 -5.87 2.98
N GLY A 191 8.62 -6.94 2.41
CA GLY A 191 9.18 -8.29 2.47
C GLY A 191 9.27 -8.83 3.90
N SER A 192 10.37 -9.49 4.23
CA SER A 192 10.56 -10.14 5.55
C SER A 192 10.61 -9.18 6.74
N CYS A 193 10.76 -7.87 6.51
CA CYS A 193 10.74 -6.87 7.59
C CYS A 193 9.32 -6.57 8.11
N ALA A 194 8.26 -7.03 7.41
CA ALA A 194 6.88 -6.68 7.75
C ALA A 194 6.47 -7.11 9.16
N SER A 195 6.83 -8.32 9.58
CA SER A 195 6.48 -8.82 10.91
C SER A 195 7.14 -8.02 12.03
N GLU A 196 8.39 -7.62 11.86
CA GLU A 196 9.11 -6.78 12.81
C GLU A 196 8.48 -5.39 12.92
N ILE A 197 8.21 -4.74 11.77
CA ILE A 197 7.56 -3.43 11.72
C ILE A 197 6.17 -3.48 12.36
N ALA A 198 5.35 -4.46 12.00
CA ALA A 198 3.99 -4.59 12.54
C ALA A 198 3.99 -4.83 14.06
N GLN A 199 4.89 -5.67 14.57
CA GLN A 199 4.99 -5.96 16.00
C GLN A 199 5.54 -4.79 16.81
N SER A 200 6.45 -3.99 16.24
CA SER A 200 7.02 -2.82 16.91
C SER A 200 6.04 -1.64 16.96
N GLY A 201 5.03 -1.59 16.11
CA GLY A 201 4.12 -0.45 15.95
C GLY A 201 4.79 0.79 15.36
N LEU A 202 5.99 0.65 14.79
CA LEU A 202 6.70 1.74 14.12
C LEU A 202 6.15 1.98 12.71
N THR A 203 6.22 3.23 12.27
CA THR A 203 6.07 3.57 10.84
C THR A 203 7.32 3.15 10.07
N LEU A 204 7.26 3.13 8.74
CA LEU A 204 8.46 2.86 7.93
C LEU A 204 9.55 3.92 8.18
N GLU A 205 9.18 5.18 8.39
CA GLU A 205 10.10 6.26 8.77
C GLU A 205 10.84 5.97 10.07
N GLU A 206 10.10 5.62 11.13
CA GLU A 206 10.67 5.30 12.44
C GLU A 206 11.56 4.05 12.37
N TYR A 207 11.10 3.03 11.66
CA TYR A 207 11.82 1.77 11.50
C TYR A 207 13.17 1.94 10.81
N LEU A 208 13.23 2.76 9.75
CA LEU A 208 14.47 3.08 9.07
C LEU A 208 15.41 3.92 9.93
N ALA A 209 14.87 4.90 10.67
CA ALA A 209 15.67 5.77 11.53
C ALA A 209 16.36 5.04 12.71
N VAL A 210 15.82 3.91 13.17
CA VAL A 210 16.47 3.13 14.25
C VAL A 210 17.49 2.12 13.73
N ARG A 211 17.63 1.95 12.42
CA ARG A 211 18.60 1.04 11.75
C ARG A 211 19.83 1.75 11.21
N GLU A 212 19.80 3.09 11.15
CA GLU A 212 20.96 3.92 10.81
C GLU A 212 21.90 4.07 12.02
#